data_c6c112973c760a9680ac2ee9db1f6147
#
_entry.id   c6c112973c760a9680ac2ee9db1f6147
#
_cell.length_a   1.000
_cell.length_b   1.000
_cell.length_c   1.000
_cell.angle_alpha   90.00
_cell.angle_beta   90.00
_cell.angle_gamma   90.00
#
_symmetry.space_group_name_H-M   'P 1'
#
loop_
_entity.id
_entity.type
_entity.pdbx_description
1 polymer ?
#
loop_
_entity_poly.entity_id
_entity_poly.type
_entity_poly.pdbx_seq_one_letter_code
_entity_poly.pdbx_strand_id
1 'polypeptide(L)'
;VIAIAPNDNEVVVIIMPIRNGKIVGRDDFLMSGSQYESNSEILFAFIQQYYGFNRHIPKQILLNEPIDDTELLEEWLSDLRGNKVYIKVPMKGVKLRLVNMAQKNAEIIKHQKKAMENSLIELKKYLKLDKLPRIIEGYDISNISGKFAVGSKVSFKDAKPNKKKYKRFKIETPGPNDFAMMKELLTRRLKMIDTDEEPDLIVIDGGKGQLGMACEVLDELNLAHIPIIGLAKEFEEIYIPNSKRPIIIPKNNKALHLLQQVRD
;
A
#
# COMPACT_ATOMS: atom_id res chain seq x y z
N VAL A 1 2.33 -2.80 -24.93
CA VAL A 1 1.12 -1.98 -24.73
C VAL A 1 1.32 -1.17 -23.49
N ILE A 2 1.05 0.13 -23.58
CA ILE A 2 1.05 1.05 -22.46
C ILE A 2 -0.32 1.70 -22.39
N ALA A 3 -0.90 1.77 -21.19
CA ALA A 3 -2.17 2.44 -20.97
C ALA A 3 -2.12 3.27 -19.69
N ILE A 4 -2.83 4.38 -19.70
CA ILE A 4 -2.96 5.27 -18.54
C ILE A 4 -4.40 5.35 -18.07
N ALA A 5 -4.55 5.60 -16.77
CA ALA A 5 -5.80 5.95 -16.12
C ALA A 5 -5.56 7.13 -15.16
N PRO A 6 -5.96 8.35 -15.54
CA PRO A 6 -5.81 9.53 -14.70
C PRO A 6 -6.62 9.43 -13.41
N ASN A 7 -6.07 9.91 -12.30
CA ASN A 7 -6.71 10.09 -11.01
C ASN A 7 -6.48 11.55 -10.57
N ASP A 8 -7.14 11.98 -9.50
CA ASP A 8 -7.18 13.40 -9.07
C ASP A 8 -5.80 14.09 -9.01
N ASN A 9 -4.77 13.41 -8.45
CA ASN A 9 -3.39 13.95 -8.32
C ASN A 9 -2.31 13.01 -8.87
N GLU A 10 -2.69 11.88 -9.43
CA GLU A 10 -1.77 10.83 -9.86
C GLU A 10 -2.29 10.15 -11.11
N VAL A 11 -1.41 9.59 -11.91
CA VAL A 11 -1.78 8.80 -13.08
C VAL A 11 -1.25 7.39 -12.93
N VAL A 12 -2.13 6.41 -13.05
CA VAL A 12 -1.72 5.00 -13.11
C VAL A 12 -1.30 4.69 -14.53
N VAL A 13 -0.07 4.25 -14.71
CA VAL A 13 0.45 3.78 -16.00
C VAL A 13 0.66 2.28 -15.91
N ILE A 14 0.15 1.54 -16.88
CA ILE A 14 0.36 0.10 -17.02
C ILE A 14 1.16 -0.19 -18.27
N ILE A 15 2.15 -1.07 -18.11
CA ILE A 15 2.85 -1.69 -19.24
C ILE A 15 2.54 -3.18 -19.28
N MET A 16 2.13 -3.66 -20.46
CA MET A 16 1.98 -5.08 -20.76
C MET A 16 2.90 -5.46 -21.92
N PRO A 17 4.07 -6.06 -21.64
CA PRO A 17 4.94 -6.56 -22.69
C PRO A 17 4.29 -7.75 -23.41
N ILE A 18 4.38 -7.73 -24.74
CA ILE A 18 3.84 -8.80 -25.59
C ILE A 18 5.00 -9.40 -26.40
N ARG A 19 5.17 -10.73 -26.31
CA ARG A 19 6.14 -11.48 -27.09
C ARG A 19 5.44 -12.66 -27.76
N ASN A 20 5.66 -12.83 -29.07
CA ASN A 20 5.04 -13.90 -29.86
C ASN A 20 3.50 -13.99 -29.67
N GLY A 21 2.84 -12.81 -29.62
CA GLY A 21 1.38 -12.74 -29.45
C GLY A 21 0.87 -13.03 -28.04
N LYS A 22 1.74 -13.28 -27.05
CA LYS A 22 1.40 -13.57 -25.67
C LYS A 22 1.84 -12.42 -24.76
N ILE A 23 1.00 -12.10 -23.77
CA ILE A 23 1.36 -11.17 -22.67
C ILE A 23 2.33 -11.93 -21.76
N VAL A 24 3.52 -11.38 -21.57
CA VAL A 24 4.58 -12.01 -20.77
C VAL A 24 4.74 -11.40 -19.38
N GLY A 25 3.98 -10.36 -19.06
CA GLY A 25 4.00 -9.70 -17.75
C GLY A 25 3.09 -8.50 -17.72
N ARG A 26 3.06 -7.87 -16.55
CA ARG A 26 2.41 -6.59 -16.31
C ARG A 26 3.19 -5.84 -15.23
N ASP A 27 3.57 -4.61 -15.54
CA ASP A 27 4.13 -3.67 -14.58
C ASP A 27 3.17 -2.49 -14.43
N ASP A 28 2.98 -2.02 -13.21
CA ASP A 28 2.21 -0.82 -12.92
C ASP A 28 3.09 0.23 -12.25
N PHE A 29 2.89 1.48 -12.68
CA PHE A 29 3.61 2.65 -12.21
C PHE A 29 2.62 3.71 -11.76
N LEU A 30 3.05 4.51 -10.81
CA LEU A 30 2.33 5.68 -10.37
C LEU A 30 3.16 6.91 -10.76
N MET A 31 2.58 7.74 -11.59
CA MET A 31 3.14 9.04 -11.92
C MET A 31 2.41 10.10 -11.10
N SER A 32 3.16 10.91 -10.35
CA SER A 32 2.60 12.13 -9.78
C SER A 32 2.49 13.14 -10.91
N GLY A 33 1.27 13.39 -11.36
CA GLY A 33 0.98 14.42 -12.33
C GLY A 33 0.52 15.68 -11.62
N SER A 34 0.97 16.86 -12.08
CA SER A 34 0.31 18.11 -11.70
C SER A 34 -1.07 18.12 -12.35
N GLN A 35 -2.05 18.76 -11.71
CA GLN A 35 -3.42 18.92 -12.27
C GLN A 35 -3.45 19.65 -13.64
N TYR A 36 -2.31 20.18 -14.07
CA TYR A 36 -2.15 21.00 -15.27
C TYR A 36 -1.44 20.27 -16.42
N GLU A 37 -0.93 19.06 -16.21
CA GLU A 37 -0.29 18.26 -17.26
C GLU A 37 -1.32 17.47 -18.05
N SER A 38 -1.20 17.48 -19.37
CA SER A 38 -2.04 16.67 -20.24
C SER A 38 -1.64 15.18 -20.17
N ASN A 39 -2.58 14.29 -20.48
CA ASN A 39 -2.28 12.85 -20.60
C ASN A 39 -1.18 12.58 -21.64
N SER A 40 -1.11 13.40 -22.68
CA SER A 40 -0.07 13.37 -23.71
C SER A 40 1.32 13.60 -23.14
N GLU A 41 1.50 14.67 -22.36
CA GLU A 41 2.77 15.00 -21.70
C GLU A 41 3.21 13.94 -20.69
N ILE A 42 2.26 13.42 -19.90
CA ILE A 42 2.53 12.36 -18.93
C ILE A 42 2.99 11.08 -19.65
N LEU A 43 2.32 10.68 -20.73
CA LEU A 43 2.73 9.51 -21.53
C LEU A 43 4.10 9.72 -22.16
N PHE A 44 4.35 10.90 -22.70
CA PHE A 44 5.63 11.24 -23.29
C PHE A 44 6.78 11.13 -22.27
N ALA A 45 6.64 11.82 -21.15
CA ALA A 45 7.63 11.79 -20.06
C ALA A 45 7.84 10.36 -19.51
N PHE A 46 6.75 9.61 -19.33
CA PHE A 46 6.82 8.23 -18.88
C PHE A 46 7.60 7.34 -19.85
N ILE A 47 7.32 7.43 -21.14
CA ILE A 47 8.00 6.61 -22.17
C ILE A 47 9.48 6.95 -22.23
N GLN A 48 9.84 8.24 -22.16
CA GLN A 48 11.25 8.66 -22.09
C GLN A 48 11.93 8.08 -20.85
N GLN A 49 11.34 8.24 -19.68
CA GLN A 49 11.92 7.74 -18.44
C GLN A 49 12.03 6.20 -18.46
N TYR A 50 10.98 5.50 -18.92
CA TYR A 50 10.96 4.04 -18.91
C TYR A 50 12.00 3.43 -19.84
N TYR A 51 12.17 3.93 -21.06
CA TYR A 51 13.11 3.38 -22.06
C TYR A 51 14.50 4.01 -21.99
N GLY A 52 14.68 5.14 -21.35
CA GLY A 52 15.98 5.77 -21.15
C GLY A 52 16.96 4.97 -20.27
N PHE A 53 16.48 4.00 -19.48
CA PHE A 53 17.29 3.16 -18.59
C PHE A 53 17.70 1.81 -19.22
N ASN A 54 18.19 1.81 -20.46
CA ASN A 54 18.72 0.62 -21.12
C ASN A 54 17.77 -0.61 -21.15
N ARG A 55 16.48 -0.36 -21.30
CA ARG A 55 15.45 -1.39 -21.43
C ARG A 55 15.27 -1.82 -22.87
N HIS A 56 14.81 -3.06 -23.07
CA HIS A 56 14.50 -3.54 -24.42
C HIS A 56 13.35 -2.72 -25.06
N ILE A 57 13.66 -2.03 -26.17
CA ILE A 57 12.69 -1.22 -26.91
C ILE A 57 12.03 -2.11 -27.97
N PRO A 58 10.70 -2.25 -27.97
CA PRO A 58 9.98 -3.06 -28.95
C PRO A 58 9.88 -2.34 -30.31
N LYS A 59 9.60 -3.09 -31.37
CA LYS A 59 9.33 -2.51 -32.70
C LYS A 59 8.07 -1.62 -32.72
N GLN A 60 7.12 -1.90 -31.85
CA GLN A 60 5.85 -1.18 -31.79
C GLN A 60 5.37 -0.99 -30.35
N ILE A 61 4.95 0.22 -30.04
CA ILE A 61 4.27 0.59 -28.79
C ILE A 61 2.82 0.92 -29.12
N LEU A 62 1.89 0.33 -28.38
CA LEU A 62 0.46 0.62 -28.50
C LEU A 62 0.02 1.40 -27.29
N LEU A 63 -0.73 2.49 -27.51
CA LEU A 63 -1.23 3.40 -26.48
C LEU A 63 -2.76 3.42 -26.48
N ASN A 64 -3.35 3.77 -25.32
CA ASN A 64 -4.79 4.02 -25.22
C ASN A 64 -5.16 5.48 -25.56
N GLU A 65 -4.20 6.39 -25.55
CA GLU A 65 -4.37 7.82 -25.88
C GLU A 65 -3.26 8.31 -26.80
N PRO A 66 -3.51 9.34 -27.62
CA PRO A 66 -2.48 9.91 -28.49
C PRO A 66 -1.45 10.70 -27.68
N ILE A 67 -0.28 10.88 -28.28
CA ILE A 67 0.78 11.79 -27.83
C ILE A 67 0.98 12.84 -28.91
N ASP A 68 1.07 14.12 -28.54
CA ASP A 68 1.17 15.23 -29.50
C ASP A 68 2.47 15.17 -30.31
N ASP A 69 3.62 14.95 -29.66
CA ASP A 69 4.93 14.85 -30.28
C ASP A 69 5.35 13.39 -30.58
N THR A 70 4.40 12.59 -31.11
CA THR A 70 4.63 11.17 -31.41
C THR A 70 5.84 10.94 -32.34
N GLU A 71 6.03 11.77 -33.37
CA GLU A 71 7.12 11.61 -34.34
C GLU A 71 8.49 11.80 -33.67
N LEU A 72 8.65 12.80 -32.81
CA LEU A 72 9.86 13.05 -32.05
C LEU A 72 10.22 11.85 -31.13
N LEU A 73 9.21 11.29 -30.48
CA LEU A 73 9.40 10.14 -29.59
C LEU A 73 9.73 8.86 -30.37
N GLU A 74 9.13 8.66 -31.55
CA GLU A 74 9.45 7.56 -32.46
C GLU A 74 10.89 7.64 -32.99
N GLU A 75 11.37 8.84 -33.33
CA GLU A 75 12.73 9.08 -33.78
C GLU A 75 13.73 8.75 -32.66
N TRP A 76 13.55 9.34 -31.49
CA TRP A 76 14.41 9.08 -30.32
C TRP A 76 14.46 7.59 -29.93
N LEU A 77 13.32 6.90 -29.90
CA LEU A 77 13.28 5.46 -29.61
C LEU A 77 13.93 4.62 -30.71
N SER A 78 13.82 5.07 -31.96
CA SER A 78 14.43 4.38 -33.12
C SER A 78 15.94 4.48 -33.08
N ASP A 79 16.48 5.62 -32.70
CA ASP A 79 17.93 5.85 -32.51
C ASP A 79 18.46 4.96 -31.40
N LEU A 80 17.81 4.95 -30.24
CA LEU A 80 18.20 4.09 -29.11
C LEU A 80 18.14 2.59 -29.45
N ARG A 81 17.17 2.19 -30.28
CA ARG A 81 16.98 0.80 -30.67
C ARG A 81 17.92 0.37 -31.82
N GLY A 82 18.41 1.32 -32.60
CA GLY A 82 19.14 1.07 -33.87
C GLY A 82 18.23 0.62 -35.01
N ASN A 83 16.91 0.70 -34.88
CA ASN A 83 15.91 0.29 -35.88
C ASN A 83 14.58 1.00 -35.63
N LYS A 84 13.77 1.16 -36.68
CA LYS A 84 12.50 1.90 -36.63
C LYS A 84 11.56 1.36 -35.54
N VAL A 85 11.04 2.30 -34.75
CA VAL A 85 9.99 2.10 -33.74
C VAL A 85 8.73 2.85 -34.17
N TYR A 86 7.58 2.27 -33.89
CA TYR A 86 6.28 2.88 -34.19
C TYR A 86 5.44 2.99 -32.90
N ILE A 87 4.84 4.12 -32.68
CA ILE A 87 3.85 4.38 -31.62
C ILE A 87 2.47 4.47 -32.28
N LYS A 88 1.49 3.74 -31.80
CA LYS A 88 0.16 3.73 -32.40
C LYS A 88 -0.96 3.66 -31.38
N VAL A 89 -2.03 4.39 -31.64
CA VAL A 89 -3.31 4.24 -30.97
C VAL A 89 -4.22 3.41 -31.88
N PRO A 90 -4.45 2.13 -31.58
CA PRO A 90 -5.21 1.25 -32.47
C PRO A 90 -6.71 1.52 -32.38
N MET A 91 -7.38 1.59 -33.53
CA MET A 91 -8.82 1.85 -33.63
C MET A 91 -9.66 0.58 -33.83
N LYS A 92 -9.05 -0.57 -34.14
CA LYS A 92 -9.77 -1.83 -34.41
C LYS A 92 -8.92 -3.08 -34.24
N GLY A 93 -9.58 -4.23 -34.17
CA GLY A 93 -8.93 -5.55 -34.20
C GLY A 93 -8.26 -5.96 -32.90
N VAL A 94 -7.34 -6.91 -33.00
CA VAL A 94 -6.65 -7.51 -31.83
C VAL A 94 -5.87 -6.47 -31.04
N LYS A 95 -5.23 -5.51 -31.71
CA LYS A 95 -4.44 -4.45 -31.05
C LYS A 95 -5.30 -3.56 -30.17
N LEU A 96 -6.49 -3.17 -30.63
CA LEU A 96 -7.44 -2.42 -29.80
C LEU A 96 -7.88 -3.24 -28.58
N ARG A 97 -8.14 -4.55 -28.74
CA ARG A 97 -8.51 -5.40 -27.59
C ARG A 97 -7.40 -5.44 -26.53
N LEU A 98 -6.14 -5.49 -26.94
CA LEU A 98 -4.99 -5.46 -26.02
C LEU A 98 -4.90 -4.12 -25.27
N VAL A 99 -5.10 -3.00 -25.97
CA VAL A 99 -5.11 -1.67 -25.35
C VAL A 99 -6.27 -1.53 -24.37
N ASN A 100 -7.48 -1.94 -24.76
CA ASN A 100 -8.64 -1.92 -23.87
C ASN A 100 -8.44 -2.78 -22.62
N MET A 101 -7.75 -3.91 -22.74
CA MET A 101 -7.42 -4.75 -21.61
C MET A 101 -6.43 -4.05 -20.67
N ALA A 102 -5.38 -3.41 -21.21
CA ALA A 102 -4.43 -2.64 -20.43
C ALA A 102 -5.12 -1.46 -19.72
N GLN A 103 -6.00 -0.74 -20.42
CA GLN A 103 -6.77 0.36 -19.85
C GLN A 103 -7.69 -0.09 -18.70
N LYS A 104 -8.43 -1.19 -18.88
CA LYS A 104 -9.25 -1.75 -17.80
C LYS A 104 -8.42 -2.12 -16.57
N ASN A 105 -7.22 -2.66 -16.76
CA ASN A 105 -6.31 -2.94 -15.67
C ASN A 105 -5.84 -1.66 -14.97
N ALA A 106 -5.53 -0.59 -15.72
CA ALA A 106 -5.17 0.71 -15.16
C ALA A 106 -6.32 1.30 -14.30
N GLU A 107 -7.55 1.23 -14.80
CA GLU A 107 -8.74 1.67 -14.06
C GLU A 107 -8.97 0.83 -12.79
N ILE A 108 -8.80 -0.48 -12.83
CA ILE A 108 -8.92 -1.33 -11.64
C ILE A 108 -7.91 -0.91 -10.58
N ILE A 109 -6.64 -0.70 -10.94
CA ILE A 109 -5.60 -0.27 -9.99
C ILE A 109 -5.91 1.12 -9.44
N LYS A 110 -6.35 2.06 -10.27
CA LYS A 110 -6.79 3.38 -9.87
C LYS A 110 -7.90 3.29 -8.80
N HIS A 111 -8.95 2.51 -9.06
CA HIS A 111 -10.04 2.32 -8.10
C HIS A 111 -9.58 1.67 -6.80
N GLN A 112 -8.69 0.67 -6.87
CA GLN A 112 -8.12 0.03 -5.68
C GLN A 112 -7.33 1.04 -4.85
N LYS A 113 -6.48 1.87 -5.46
CA LYS A 113 -5.71 2.91 -4.76
C LYS A 113 -6.62 3.94 -4.09
N LYS A 114 -7.62 4.44 -4.82
CA LYS A 114 -8.60 5.38 -4.25
C LYS A 114 -9.38 4.77 -3.09
N ALA A 115 -9.72 3.48 -3.18
CA ALA A 115 -10.39 2.76 -2.10
C ALA A 115 -9.49 2.62 -0.85
N MET A 116 -8.19 2.37 -1.05
CA MET A 116 -7.20 2.27 0.03
C MET A 116 -6.98 3.64 0.71
N GLU A 117 -6.79 4.69 -0.07
CA GLU A 117 -6.63 6.04 0.48
C GLU A 117 -7.87 6.47 1.26
N ASN A 118 -9.06 6.21 0.73
CA ASN A 118 -10.31 6.47 1.45
C ASN A 118 -10.39 5.71 2.78
N SER A 119 -9.87 4.46 2.85
CA SER A 119 -9.85 3.72 4.12
C SER A 119 -8.95 4.38 5.17
N LEU A 120 -7.81 4.96 4.77
CA LEU A 120 -6.93 5.71 5.67
C LEU A 120 -7.56 7.04 6.10
N ILE A 121 -8.24 7.75 5.18
CA ILE A 121 -8.95 8.99 5.48
C ILE A 121 -10.07 8.75 6.50
N GLU A 122 -10.89 7.72 6.27
CA GLU A 122 -11.95 7.32 7.21
C GLU A 122 -11.35 6.89 8.56
N LEU A 123 -10.26 6.12 8.56
CA LEU A 123 -9.58 5.71 9.79
C LEU A 123 -9.07 6.92 10.58
N LYS A 124 -8.39 7.86 9.90
CA LYS A 124 -7.98 9.13 10.49
C LYS A 124 -9.13 9.85 11.17
N LYS A 125 -10.28 9.94 10.48
CA LYS A 125 -11.49 10.62 10.97
C LYS A 125 -12.07 9.96 12.21
N TYR A 126 -12.26 8.62 12.18
CA TYR A 126 -12.83 7.89 13.32
C TYR A 126 -11.92 7.94 14.56
N LEU A 127 -10.61 7.82 14.36
CA LEU A 127 -9.63 7.84 15.44
C LEU A 127 -9.17 9.24 15.83
N LYS A 128 -9.60 10.28 15.10
CA LYS A 128 -9.21 11.69 15.27
C LYS A 128 -7.69 11.89 15.25
N LEU A 129 -7.00 11.21 14.33
CA LEU A 129 -5.55 11.33 14.17
C LEU A 129 -5.16 12.65 13.51
N ASP A 130 -4.00 13.21 13.86
CA ASP A 130 -3.49 14.45 13.26
C ASP A 130 -3.07 14.25 11.81
N LYS A 131 -2.46 13.10 11.49
CA LYS A 131 -1.99 12.72 10.16
C LYS A 131 -2.61 11.43 9.66
N LEU A 132 -2.53 11.17 8.35
CA LEU A 132 -2.96 9.89 7.77
C LEU A 132 -2.06 8.77 8.29
N PRO A 133 -2.63 7.66 8.80
CA PRO A 133 -1.84 6.53 9.29
C PRO A 133 -1.34 5.67 8.12
N ARG A 134 -0.32 6.14 7.41
CA ARG A 134 0.24 5.44 6.25
C ARG A 134 1.00 4.18 6.62
N ILE A 135 1.69 4.20 7.79
CA ILE A 135 2.38 3.04 8.35
C ILE A 135 1.60 2.56 9.57
N ILE A 136 1.00 1.38 9.48
CA ILE A 136 0.25 0.76 10.56
C ILE A 136 0.99 -0.52 10.96
N GLU A 137 1.28 -0.68 12.25
CA GLU A 137 1.79 -1.93 12.81
C GLU A 137 0.73 -2.60 13.68
N GLY A 138 0.47 -3.89 13.43
CA GLY A 138 -0.41 -4.73 14.22
C GLY A 138 0.38 -5.72 15.05
N TYR A 139 -0.07 -5.99 16.29
CA TYR A 139 0.58 -6.89 17.25
C TYR A 139 -0.41 -7.88 17.85
N ASP A 140 -0.03 -9.14 17.85
CA ASP A 140 -0.79 -10.26 18.44
C ASP A 140 0.13 -11.17 19.22
N ILE A 141 -0.39 -11.79 20.29
CA ILE A 141 0.25 -12.87 21.04
C ILE A 141 -0.53 -14.15 20.80
N SER A 142 0.14 -15.14 20.24
CA SER A 142 -0.42 -16.46 20.00
C SER A 142 0.29 -17.51 20.86
N ASN A 143 -0.47 -18.26 21.64
CA ASN A 143 0.03 -19.37 22.45
C ASN A 143 -0.04 -20.67 21.65
N ILE A 144 1.12 -21.24 21.30
CA ILE A 144 1.21 -22.54 20.62
C ILE A 144 1.35 -23.64 21.67
N SER A 145 0.27 -24.42 21.85
CA SER A 145 0.25 -25.64 22.70
C SER A 145 0.72 -25.47 24.16
N GLY A 146 0.51 -24.30 24.76
CA GLY A 146 0.75 -24.04 26.17
C GLY A 146 2.22 -23.99 26.64
N LYS A 147 3.19 -24.18 25.72
CA LYS A 147 4.63 -24.20 26.08
C LYS A 147 5.45 -23.09 25.42
N PHE A 148 4.99 -22.53 24.31
CA PHE A 148 5.73 -21.51 23.62
C PHE A 148 4.76 -20.40 23.16
N ALA A 149 4.96 -19.21 23.67
CA ALA A 149 4.28 -18.02 23.17
C ALA A 149 5.09 -17.40 22.02
N VAL A 150 4.39 -16.97 20.97
CA VAL A 150 4.96 -16.28 19.84
C VAL A 150 4.24 -14.96 19.67
N GLY A 151 5.00 -13.87 19.73
CA GLY A 151 4.52 -12.56 19.36
C GLY A 151 4.64 -12.33 17.85
N SER A 152 3.59 -11.84 17.23
CA SER A 152 3.55 -11.49 15.82
C SER A 152 3.47 -9.99 15.63
N LYS A 153 4.27 -9.48 14.70
CA LYS A 153 4.17 -8.12 14.19
C LYS A 153 3.84 -8.14 12.70
N VAL A 154 2.74 -7.54 12.32
CA VAL A 154 2.40 -7.23 10.92
C VAL A 154 2.65 -5.76 10.63
N SER A 155 2.88 -5.41 9.39
CA SER A 155 3.08 -4.02 8.96
C SER A 155 2.30 -3.77 7.68
N PHE A 156 1.63 -2.63 7.65
CA PHE A 156 0.92 -2.14 6.49
C PHE A 156 1.51 -0.78 6.08
N LYS A 157 1.62 -0.56 4.77
CA LYS A 157 2.01 0.72 4.21
C LYS A 157 1.00 1.13 3.14
N ASP A 158 0.46 2.34 3.26
CA ASP A 158 -0.58 2.86 2.35
C ASP A 158 -1.76 1.89 2.19
N ALA A 159 -2.26 1.37 3.33
CA ALA A 159 -3.33 0.37 3.45
C ALA A 159 -3.05 -0.98 2.76
N LYS A 160 -1.79 -1.31 2.44
CA LYS A 160 -1.37 -2.60 1.87
C LYS A 160 -0.45 -3.36 2.83
N PRO A 161 -0.56 -4.70 2.89
CA PRO A 161 0.37 -5.51 3.66
C PRO A 161 1.82 -5.32 3.20
N ASN A 162 2.71 -4.91 4.10
CA ASN A 162 4.14 -4.82 3.86
C ASN A 162 4.85 -6.07 4.43
N LYS A 163 4.67 -7.19 3.75
CA LYS A 163 5.15 -8.50 4.22
C LYS A 163 6.66 -8.56 4.51
N LYS A 164 7.47 -7.68 3.88
CA LYS A 164 8.92 -7.59 4.13
C LYS A 164 9.23 -7.11 5.56
N LYS A 165 8.30 -6.42 6.21
CA LYS A 165 8.43 -5.89 7.58
C LYS A 165 7.70 -6.76 8.62
N TYR A 166 7.09 -7.88 8.24
CA TYR A 166 6.50 -8.84 9.18
C TYR A 166 7.60 -9.50 10.00
N LYS A 167 7.38 -9.62 11.30
CA LYS A 167 8.32 -10.28 12.23
C LYS A 167 7.60 -11.19 13.21
N ARG A 168 8.27 -12.25 13.60
CA ARG A 168 7.85 -13.13 14.70
C ARG A 168 8.89 -13.05 15.81
N PHE A 169 8.42 -13.00 17.03
CA PHE A 169 9.25 -12.90 18.22
C PHE A 169 8.98 -14.12 19.10
N LYS A 170 10.04 -14.87 19.42
CA LYS A 170 9.97 -15.87 20.48
C LYS A 170 9.81 -15.11 21.79
N ILE A 171 8.75 -15.38 22.53
CA ILE A 171 8.49 -14.79 23.84
C ILE A 171 9.18 -15.63 24.90
N GLU A 172 9.91 -14.99 25.80
CA GLU A 172 10.64 -15.64 26.89
C GLU A 172 9.88 -15.57 28.22
N THR A 173 8.94 -14.65 28.34
CA THR A 173 8.05 -14.52 29.48
C THR A 173 7.28 -15.83 29.71
N PRO A 174 7.40 -16.49 30.88
CA PRO A 174 6.67 -17.71 31.16
C PRO A 174 5.16 -17.43 31.26
N GLY A 175 4.34 -18.29 30.63
CA GLY A 175 2.90 -18.08 30.54
C GLY A 175 2.10 -18.75 31.65
N PRO A 176 0.77 -18.55 31.72
CA PRO A 176 -0.07 -17.77 30.77
C PRO A 176 -0.28 -16.31 31.23
N ASN A 177 0.52 -15.41 30.77
CA ASN A 177 0.38 -13.98 31.09
C ASN A 177 0.51 -13.14 29.80
N ASP A 178 -0.58 -13.04 29.05
CA ASP A 178 -0.63 -12.34 27.77
C ASP A 178 -0.22 -10.86 27.90
N PHE A 179 -0.45 -10.24 29.05
CA PHE A 179 -0.03 -8.83 29.30
C PHE A 179 1.49 -8.72 29.35
N ALA A 180 2.16 -9.57 30.15
CA ALA A 180 3.61 -9.53 30.25
C ALA A 180 4.29 -9.93 28.93
N MET A 181 3.71 -10.86 28.20
CA MET A 181 4.19 -11.28 26.89
C MET A 181 4.08 -10.16 25.86
N MET A 182 2.97 -9.43 25.83
CA MET A 182 2.78 -8.27 24.95
C MET A 182 3.74 -7.13 25.34
N LYS A 183 3.95 -6.89 26.65
CA LYS A 183 4.95 -5.94 27.13
C LYS A 183 6.35 -6.28 26.62
N GLU A 184 6.76 -7.54 26.71
CA GLU A 184 8.05 -8.01 26.17
C GLU A 184 8.16 -7.76 24.67
N LEU A 185 7.13 -8.17 23.90
CA LEU A 185 7.09 -8.00 22.45
C LEU A 185 7.26 -6.53 22.03
N LEU A 186 6.43 -5.66 22.58
CA LEU A 186 6.44 -4.23 22.28
C LEU A 186 7.77 -3.59 22.70
N THR A 187 8.27 -3.87 23.89
CA THR A 187 9.55 -3.32 24.37
C THR A 187 10.69 -3.71 23.44
N ARG A 188 10.78 -4.98 23.03
CA ARG A 188 11.83 -5.45 22.10
C ARG A 188 11.74 -4.80 20.71
N ARG A 189 10.52 -4.60 20.21
CA ARG A 189 10.32 -3.95 18.90
C ARG A 189 10.58 -2.46 18.95
N LEU A 190 10.03 -1.77 19.93
CA LEU A 190 10.05 -0.31 20.00
C LEU A 190 11.42 0.25 20.43
N LYS A 191 12.25 -0.54 21.14
CA LYS A 191 13.66 -0.19 21.36
C LYS A 191 14.52 -0.16 20.08
N MET A 192 14.05 -0.81 19.01
CA MET A 192 14.73 -0.86 17.71
C MET A 192 14.06 0.06 16.69
N ILE A 193 13.23 0.99 17.14
CA ILE A 193 12.53 1.89 16.21
C ILE A 193 13.50 2.97 15.75
N ASP A 194 13.65 3.07 14.42
CA ASP A 194 14.32 4.19 13.80
C ASP A 194 13.27 5.21 13.37
N THR A 195 13.63 6.48 13.31
CA THR A 195 12.73 7.57 12.94
C THR A 195 12.04 7.37 11.59
N ASP A 196 12.73 6.74 10.64
CA ASP A 196 12.21 6.45 9.30
C ASP A 196 11.23 5.25 9.27
N GLU A 197 11.18 4.46 10.35
CA GLU A 197 10.34 3.27 10.48
C GLU A 197 9.29 3.39 11.58
N GLU A 198 9.11 4.57 12.13
CA GLU A 198 8.11 4.81 13.16
C GLU A 198 6.69 4.63 12.58
N PRO A 199 5.83 3.83 13.24
CA PRO A 199 4.46 3.66 12.79
C PRO A 199 3.63 4.91 13.06
N ASP A 200 2.72 5.22 12.15
CA ASP A 200 1.72 6.27 12.34
C ASP A 200 0.55 5.81 13.22
N LEU A 201 0.39 4.48 13.38
CA LEU A 201 -0.63 3.86 14.21
C LEU A 201 -0.19 2.46 14.63
N ILE A 202 -0.32 2.18 15.93
CA ILE A 202 -0.17 0.84 16.50
C ILE A 202 -1.55 0.25 16.77
N VAL A 203 -1.76 -1.02 16.36
CA VAL A 203 -2.99 -1.79 16.61
C VAL A 203 -2.63 -2.99 17.47
N ILE A 204 -3.24 -3.09 18.66
CA ILE A 204 -3.13 -4.25 19.54
C ILE A 204 -4.36 -5.12 19.34
N ASP A 205 -4.15 -6.41 19.07
CA ASP A 205 -5.23 -7.40 19.10
C ASP A 205 -5.64 -7.66 20.55
N GLY A 206 -6.63 -6.89 21.01
CA GLY A 206 -7.10 -6.97 22.39
C GLY A 206 -7.91 -5.78 22.87
N GLY A 207 -8.44 -5.92 24.08
CA GLY A 207 -9.27 -4.92 24.73
C GLY A 207 -8.48 -3.93 25.59
N LYS A 208 -9.21 -3.21 26.47
CA LYS A 208 -8.68 -2.15 27.34
C LYS A 208 -7.45 -2.52 28.15
N GLY A 209 -7.40 -3.76 28.68
CA GLY A 209 -6.30 -4.18 29.54
C GLY A 209 -4.98 -4.27 28.77
N GLN A 210 -5.00 -4.90 27.60
CA GLN A 210 -3.81 -5.00 26.72
C GLN A 210 -3.40 -3.63 26.18
N LEU A 211 -4.37 -2.78 25.83
CA LEU A 211 -4.10 -1.40 25.42
C LEU A 211 -3.42 -0.59 26.54
N GLY A 212 -3.93 -0.69 27.78
CA GLY A 212 -3.35 0.02 28.93
C GLY A 212 -1.88 -0.33 29.15
N MET A 213 -1.57 -1.63 29.15
CA MET A 213 -0.19 -2.10 29.26
C MET A 213 0.68 -1.62 28.08
N ALA A 214 0.14 -1.62 26.85
CA ALA A 214 0.88 -1.13 25.69
C ALA A 214 1.18 0.38 25.78
N CYS A 215 0.27 1.18 26.34
CA CYS A 215 0.52 2.58 26.65
C CYS A 215 1.65 2.77 27.66
N GLU A 216 1.71 1.96 28.73
CA GLU A 216 2.81 2.00 29.70
C GLU A 216 4.18 1.77 29.03
N VAL A 217 4.25 0.83 28.07
CA VAL A 217 5.49 0.60 27.30
C VAL A 217 5.87 1.81 26.45
N LEU A 218 4.90 2.45 25.79
CA LEU A 218 5.16 3.67 25.03
C LEU A 218 5.66 4.80 25.92
N ASP A 219 5.07 4.98 27.10
CA ASP A 219 5.49 5.99 28.08
C ASP A 219 6.92 5.71 28.59
N GLU A 220 7.22 4.46 28.98
CA GLU A 220 8.55 4.01 29.43
C GLU A 220 9.66 4.26 28.37
N LEU A 221 9.31 4.22 27.09
CA LEU A 221 10.22 4.42 25.97
C LEU A 221 10.21 5.85 25.39
N ASN A 222 9.46 6.78 25.97
CA ASN A 222 9.23 8.13 25.46
C ASN A 222 8.61 8.19 24.05
N LEU A 223 7.76 7.20 23.73
CA LEU A 223 7.07 7.06 22.44
C LEU A 223 5.54 7.30 22.55
N ALA A 224 5.08 7.97 23.61
CA ALA A 224 3.66 8.27 23.85
C ALA A 224 3.01 9.13 22.76
N HIS A 225 3.82 9.73 21.87
CA HIS A 225 3.34 10.48 20.71
C HIS A 225 2.80 9.56 19.58
N ILE A 226 3.13 8.26 19.59
CA ILE A 226 2.64 7.31 18.58
C ILE A 226 1.20 6.92 18.94
N PRO A 227 0.23 7.18 18.05
CA PRO A 227 -1.14 6.74 18.23
C PRO A 227 -1.24 5.21 18.38
N ILE A 228 -2.02 4.77 19.36
CA ILE A 228 -2.23 3.34 19.62
C ILE A 228 -3.70 3.05 19.89
N ILE A 229 -4.17 1.90 19.43
CA ILE A 229 -5.53 1.40 19.68
C ILE A 229 -5.51 -0.08 20.07
N GLY A 230 -6.53 -0.50 20.80
CA GLY A 230 -6.88 -1.90 20.99
C GLY A 230 -8.08 -2.26 20.12
N LEU A 231 -8.05 -3.40 19.44
CA LEU A 231 -9.15 -3.93 18.65
C LEU A 231 -9.65 -5.24 19.26
N ALA A 232 -10.81 -5.21 19.91
CA ALA A 232 -11.40 -6.38 20.52
C ALA A 232 -12.23 -7.20 19.52
N LYS A 233 -11.96 -8.52 19.45
CA LYS A 233 -12.52 -9.42 18.42
C LYS A 233 -14.05 -9.58 18.45
N GLU A 234 -14.63 -9.69 19.64
CA GLU A 234 -16.02 -10.13 19.78
C GLU A 234 -17.04 -9.19 19.13
N PHE A 235 -16.85 -7.87 19.33
CA PHE A 235 -17.79 -6.85 18.82
C PHE A 235 -17.11 -5.83 17.88
N GLU A 236 -15.86 -6.07 17.49
CA GLU A 236 -15.04 -5.15 16.69
C GLU A 236 -14.93 -3.75 17.32
N GLU A 237 -14.89 -3.73 18.65
CA GLU A 237 -14.78 -2.51 19.45
C GLU A 237 -13.35 -1.98 19.44
N ILE A 238 -13.22 -0.69 19.13
CA ILE A 238 -11.94 -0.01 19.11
C ILE A 238 -11.78 0.80 20.36
N TYR A 239 -10.78 0.47 21.16
CA TYR A 239 -10.40 1.20 22.36
C TYR A 239 -9.26 2.15 22.04
N ILE A 240 -9.37 3.39 22.52
CA ILE A 240 -8.32 4.41 22.48
C ILE A 240 -7.87 4.75 23.90
N PRO A 241 -6.61 5.17 24.11
CA PRO A 241 -6.13 5.57 25.43
C PRO A 241 -7.03 6.64 26.08
N ASN A 242 -7.18 6.56 27.39
CA ASN A 242 -7.93 7.51 28.19
C ASN A 242 -9.44 7.63 27.87
N SER A 243 -10.00 6.73 27.02
CA SER A 243 -11.43 6.72 26.73
C SER A 243 -12.16 5.64 27.53
N LYS A 244 -13.30 6.05 28.15
CA LYS A 244 -14.19 5.10 28.83
C LYS A 244 -15.03 4.27 27.89
N ARG A 245 -15.35 4.81 26.69
CA ARG A 245 -16.23 4.16 25.69
C ARG A 245 -15.45 3.76 24.47
N PRO A 246 -15.72 2.58 23.88
CA PRO A 246 -15.13 2.20 22.62
C PRO A 246 -15.67 3.04 21.46
N ILE A 247 -14.89 3.12 20.40
CA ILE A 247 -15.33 3.62 19.10
C ILE A 247 -15.92 2.42 18.34
N ILE A 248 -17.10 2.59 17.78
CA ILE A 248 -17.75 1.59 16.95
C ILE A 248 -17.77 2.14 15.51
N ILE A 249 -17.12 1.44 14.60
CA ILE A 249 -17.15 1.72 13.18
C ILE A 249 -18.16 0.78 12.51
N PRO A 250 -19.04 1.27 11.62
CA PRO A 250 -20.00 0.41 10.92
C PRO A 250 -19.31 -0.75 10.18
N LYS A 251 -19.94 -1.94 10.23
CA LYS A 251 -19.34 -3.17 9.65
C LYS A 251 -19.00 -3.10 8.17
N ASN A 252 -19.70 -2.27 7.41
CA ASN A 252 -19.46 -2.05 5.98
C ASN A 252 -18.45 -0.94 5.69
N ASN A 253 -17.83 -0.34 6.71
CA ASN A 253 -16.88 0.75 6.53
C ASN A 253 -15.48 0.21 6.19
N LYS A 254 -14.84 0.85 5.22
CA LYS A 254 -13.49 0.45 4.74
C LYS A 254 -12.39 0.62 5.79
N ALA A 255 -12.54 1.56 6.73
CA ALA A 255 -11.61 1.73 7.83
C ALA A 255 -11.63 0.51 8.78
N LEU A 256 -12.82 -0.02 9.09
CA LEU A 256 -12.91 -1.24 9.90
C LEU A 256 -12.32 -2.43 9.16
N HIS A 257 -12.62 -2.59 7.87
CA HIS A 257 -12.03 -3.68 7.06
C HIS A 257 -10.51 -3.60 7.03
N LEU A 258 -9.91 -2.39 6.97
CA LEU A 258 -8.46 -2.23 7.06
C LEU A 258 -7.92 -2.68 8.42
N LEU A 259 -8.56 -2.30 9.52
CA LEU A 259 -8.15 -2.73 10.86
C LEU A 259 -8.26 -4.26 11.04
N GLN A 260 -9.33 -4.87 10.50
CA GLN A 260 -9.49 -6.33 10.48
C GLN A 260 -8.34 -7.01 9.73
N GLN A 261 -7.98 -6.49 8.54
CA GLN A 261 -6.84 -7.01 7.77
C GLN A 261 -5.50 -6.86 8.50
N VAL A 262 -5.33 -5.80 9.31
CA VAL A 262 -4.14 -5.60 10.13
C VAL A 262 -4.10 -6.61 11.28
N ARG A 263 -5.26 -6.98 11.84
CA ARG A 263 -5.36 -7.96 12.92
C ARG A 263 -5.18 -9.40 12.41
N ASP A 264 -5.85 -9.79 11.30
CA ASP A 264 -5.93 -11.17 10.77
C ASP A 264 -4.67 -11.54 9.96
#